data_6f2ac96c1f911ca0f3273caecab9f0cd
#
_entry.id   6f2ac96c1f911ca0f3273caecab9f0cd
#
_cell.length_a   1.000
_cell.length_b   1.000
_cell.length_c   1.000
_cell.angle_alpha   90.00
_cell.angle_beta   90.00
_cell.angle_gamma   90.00
#
_symmetry.space_group_name_H-M   'P 1'
#
loop_
_entity.id
_entity.type
_entity.pdbx_description
1 polymer ?
#
loop_
_entity_poly.entity_id
_entity_poly.type
_entity_poly.pdbx_seq_one_letter_code
_entity_poly.pdbx_strand_id
1 'polypeptide(L)'
;MTTRFALFLSRIPTPHRHGRIMALLLASLGGAVDVFSHIHYKALVATQTGNFILLIADMSHSSQHAIHLRWLSVIFFSLGYLGGHLLHDLLGQRARLKHWRIFTLVPFLLVCFVTPLIHRVSEHGVQVGALAFTIGLLIHALADTRIGENPFSLFMTSGNWRKMLSAWYTAGALYTRAIANACSTRRERVVRRRVEARHPSADTSPALPEDEGHRTRRRALMTALDYSLVVGGFVAGVIAMALIDQLVGSISLWFAGCLAAGAFWLGFRTEKNEDAENEAAAQSSAQ
;
A
#
# COMPACT_ATOMS: atom_id res chain seq x y z
N MET A 1 -8.13 21.71 10.18
CA MET A 1 -7.38 20.93 9.19
C MET A 1 -8.15 19.70 8.68
N THR A 2 -9.03 19.12 9.46
CA THR A 2 -9.85 17.93 9.18
C THR A 2 -10.86 18.07 8.05
N THR A 3 -11.49 19.24 7.90
CA THR A 3 -12.58 19.46 6.90
C THR A 3 -12.09 19.47 5.44
N ARG A 4 -10.89 19.97 5.16
CA ARG A 4 -10.34 20.01 3.79
C ARG A 4 -9.91 18.62 3.30
N PHE A 5 -9.40 17.78 4.20
CA PHE A 5 -9.04 16.40 3.87
C PHE A 5 -10.28 15.53 3.60
N ALA A 6 -11.34 15.72 4.39
CA ALA A 6 -12.62 15.04 4.17
C ALA A 6 -13.27 15.47 2.83
N LEU A 7 -13.22 16.76 2.47
CA LEU A 7 -13.67 17.28 1.18
C LEU A 7 -12.85 16.77 -0.01
N PHE A 8 -11.54 16.58 0.17
CA PHE A 8 -10.68 15.98 -0.85
C PHE A 8 -11.06 14.51 -1.09
N LEU A 9 -11.27 13.73 -0.02
CA LEU A 9 -11.67 12.34 -0.12
C LEU A 9 -13.09 12.17 -0.72
N SER A 10 -14.01 13.10 -0.49
CA SER A 10 -15.38 13.04 -1.04
C SER A 10 -15.45 13.28 -2.56
N ARG A 11 -14.44 13.90 -3.15
CA ARG A 11 -14.35 14.16 -4.61
C ARG A 11 -13.75 13.00 -5.43
N ILE A 12 -13.34 11.91 -4.77
CA ILE A 12 -12.76 10.74 -5.42
C ILE A 12 -13.87 9.74 -5.70
N PRO A 13 -13.95 9.16 -6.92
CA PRO A 13 -14.91 8.09 -7.22
C PRO A 13 -14.83 6.97 -6.19
N THR A 14 -15.97 6.46 -5.76
CA THR A 14 -16.12 5.52 -4.64
C THR A 14 -15.20 4.27 -4.69
N PRO A 15 -15.03 3.57 -5.83
CA PRO A 15 -14.17 2.39 -5.88
C PRO A 15 -12.71 2.69 -5.56
N HIS A 16 -12.18 3.82 -6.03
CA HIS A 16 -10.79 4.23 -5.73
C HIS A 16 -10.58 4.69 -4.28
N ARG A 17 -11.64 5.18 -3.64
CA ARG A 17 -11.57 5.64 -2.25
C ARG A 17 -11.32 4.50 -1.26
N HIS A 18 -12.06 3.41 -1.37
CA HIS A 18 -11.89 2.24 -0.49
C HIS A 18 -10.51 1.61 -0.68
N GLY A 19 -10.05 1.44 -1.92
CA GLY A 19 -8.69 0.95 -2.20
C GLY A 19 -7.59 1.79 -1.57
N ARG A 20 -7.72 3.13 -1.57
CA ARG A 20 -6.74 4.03 -0.93
C ARG A 20 -6.71 3.91 0.59
N ILE A 21 -7.88 3.82 1.23
CA ILE A 21 -7.94 3.65 2.70
C ILE A 21 -7.38 2.28 3.10
N MET A 22 -7.73 1.24 2.37
CA MET A 22 -7.19 -0.10 2.59
C MET A 22 -5.67 -0.12 2.42
N ALA A 23 -5.14 0.49 1.36
CA ALA A 23 -3.70 0.59 1.13
C ALA A 23 -2.98 1.37 2.25
N LEU A 24 -3.59 2.46 2.73
CA LEU A 24 -3.08 3.23 3.86
C LEU A 24 -2.99 2.38 5.13
N LEU A 25 -4.07 1.65 5.46
CA LEU A 25 -4.11 0.78 6.65
C LEU A 25 -3.09 -0.35 6.56
N LEU A 26 -2.97 -1.00 5.40
CA LEU A 26 -2.03 -2.10 5.19
C LEU A 26 -0.58 -1.63 5.18
N ALA A 27 -0.29 -0.46 4.61
CA ALA A 27 1.04 0.14 4.69
C ALA A 27 1.38 0.53 6.12
N SER A 28 0.44 1.13 6.85
CA SER A 28 0.61 1.45 8.28
C SER A 28 0.81 0.20 9.13
N LEU A 29 0.10 -0.88 8.82
CA LEU A 29 0.29 -2.18 9.46
C LEU A 29 1.72 -2.69 9.28
N GLY A 30 2.26 -2.64 8.07
CA GLY A 30 3.63 -3.06 7.78
C GLY A 30 4.66 -2.30 8.61
N GLY A 31 4.55 -0.97 8.65
CA GLY A 31 5.43 -0.13 9.46
C GLY A 31 5.29 -0.39 10.97
N ALA A 32 4.06 -0.56 11.43
CA ALA A 32 3.77 -0.83 12.83
C ALA A 32 4.37 -2.16 13.30
N VAL A 33 4.18 -3.24 12.54
CA VAL A 33 4.67 -4.57 12.91
C VAL A 33 6.19 -4.65 12.86
N ASP A 34 6.84 -4.04 11.85
CA ASP A 34 8.29 -4.03 11.75
C ASP A 34 8.95 -3.25 12.89
N VAL A 35 8.40 -2.08 13.26
CA VAL A 35 8.92 -1.32 14.39
C VAL A 35 8.73 -2.07 15.72
N PHE A 36 7.53 -2.62 15.95
CA PHE A 36 7.26 -3.43 17.14
C PHE A 36 8.27 -4.58 17.28
N SER A 37 8.40 -5.39 16.23
CA SER A 37 9.29 -6.56 16.24
C SER A 37 10.76 -6.17 16.37
N HIS A 38 11.16 -5.02 15.81
CA HIS A 38 12.52 -4.52 15.98
C HIS A 38 12.80 -4.05 17.41
N ILE A 39 11.86 -3.36 18.05
CA ILE A 39 12.00 -2.89 19.44
C ILE A 39 12.12 -4.08 20.39
N HIS A 40 11.19 -5.05 20.30
CA HIS A 40 11.07 -6.14 21.25
C HIS A 40 11.98 -7.34 20.94
N TYR A 41 12.25 -7.61 19.66
CA TYR A 41 12.93 -8.84 19.22
C TYR A 41 14.21 -8.59 18.41
N LYS A 42 14.54 -7.34 18.08
CA LYS A 42 15.70 -6.99 17.23
C LYS A 42 15.65 -7.63 15.83
N ALA A 43 14.46 -8.06 15.38
CA ALA A 43 14.22 -8.67 14.09
C ALA A 43 13.05 -7.96 13.41
N LEU A 44 13.05 -7.88 12.07
CA LEU A 44 11.95 -7.39 11.26
C LEU A 44 11.09 -8.59 10.82
N VAL A 45 9.77 -8.50 10.91
CA VAL A 45 8.91 -9.64 10.54
C VAL A 45 8.23 -9.47 9.19
N ALA A 46 8.13 -8.24 8.69
CA ALA A 46 7.58 -7.95 7.36
C ALA A 46 8.68 -7.65 6.32
N THR A 47 9.75 -6.95 6.70
CA THR A 47 10.83 -6.53 5.79
C THR A 47 12.03 -7.46 5.85
N GLN A 48 11.99 -8.58 5.12
CA GLN A 48 13.03 -9.62 5.19
C GLN A 48 14.39 -9.18 4.64
N THR A 49 14.43 -8.31 3.62
CA THR A 49 15.69 -7.75 3.11
C THR A 49 16.46 -6.97 4.19
N GLY A 50 15.75 -6.28 5.08
CA GLY A 50 16.33 -5.62 6.24
C GLY A 50 16.97 -6.62 7.20
N ASN A 51 16.34 -7.77 7.44
CA ASN A 51 16.89 -8.83 8.28
C ASN A 51 18.22 -9.36 7.72
N PHE A 52 18.35 -9.58 6.41
CA PHE A 52 19.60 -10.02 5.80
C PHE A 52 20.74 -9.01 6.00
N ILE A 53 20.46 -7.71 5.83
CA ILE A 53 21.46 -6.64 6.05
C ILE A 53 21.89 -6.62 7.51
N LEU A 54 20.91 -6.61 8.43
CA LEU A 54 21.16 -6.58 9.87
C LEU A 54 21.85 -7.87 10.36
N LEU A 55 21.54 -9.02 9.76
CA LEU A 55 22.17 -10.29 10.08
C LEU A 55 23.67 -10.27 9.78
N ILE A 56 24.06 -9.77 8.61
CA ILE A 56 25.47 -9.64 8.25
C ILE A 56 26.19 -8.61 9.16
N ALA A 57 25.54 -7.49 9.46
CA ALA A 57 26.06 -6.49 10.38
C ALA A 57 26.30 -7.06 11.78
N ASP A 58 25.35 -7.85 12.31
CA ASP A 58 25.48 -8.46 13.65
C ASP A 58 26.51 -9.59 13.71
N MET A 59 26.77 -10.30 12.60
CA MET A 59 27.85 -11.29 12.52
C MET A 59 29.21 -10.67 12.81
N SER A 60 29.40 -9.39 12.47
CA SER A 60 30.63 -8.65 12.77
C SER A 60 30.71 -8.13 14.22
N HIS A 61 29.57 -8.08 14.95
CA HIS A 61 29.49 -7.50 16.30
C HIS A 61 29.05 -8.47 17.40
N SER A 62 29.02 -9.77 17.13
CA SER A 62 28.85 -10.87 18.11
C SER A 62 27.52 -10.97 18.86
N SER A 63 26.44 -10.44 18.34
CA SER A 63 25.10 -10.58 18.95
C SER A 63 24.42 -11.90 18.50
N GLN A 64 24.83 -13.03 19.05
CA GLN A 64 24.32 -14.38 18.71
C GLN A 64 22.79 -14.47 18.83
N HIS A 65 22.20 -13.87 19.86
CA HIS A 65 20.75 -13.91 20.08
C HIS A 65 19.97 -13.18 18.98
N ALA A 66 20.41 -12.00 18.56
CA ALA A 66 19.76 -11.24 17.49
C ALA A 66 19.87 -11.96 16.14
N ILE A 67 21.02 -12.57 15.86
CA ILE A 67 21.26 -13.41 14.68
C ILE A 67 20.23 -14.55 14.59
N HIS A 68 20.06 -15.27 15.69
CA HIS A 68 19.10 -16.38 15.75
C HIS A 68 17.66 -15.93 15.47
N LEU A 69 17.19 -14.85 16.09
CA LEU A 69 15.84 -14.33 15.90
C LEU A 69 15.60 -13.83 14.48
N ARG A 70 16.59 -13.23 13.82
CA ARG A 70 16.49 -12.82 12.42
C ARG A 70 16.40 -14.01 11.47
N TRP A 71 17.19 -15.06 11.70
CA TRP A 71 17.08 -16.30 10.93
C TRP A 71 15.69 -16.93 11.09
N LEU A 72 15.18 -17.00 12.32
CA LEU A 72 13.82 -17.49 12.55
C LEU A 72 12.79 -16.66 11.79
N SER A 73 12.91 -15.33 11.81
CA SER A 73 12.01 -14.46 11.06
C SER A 73 12.03 -14.78 9.57
N VAL A 74 13.21 -14.89 8.95
CA VAL A 74 13.33 -15.19 7.51
C VAL A 74 12.73 -16.54 7.16
N ILE A 75 13.05 -17.58 7.94
CA ILE A 75 12.57 -18.95 7.70
C ILE A 75 11.05 -19.02 7.86
N PHE A 76 10.52 -18.55 8.97
CA PHE A 76 9.07 -18.64 9.23
C PHE A 76 8.25 -17.73 8.32
N PHE A 77 8.75 -16.56 7.95
CA PHE A 77 8.13 -15.73 6.92
C PHE A 77 8.03 -16.47 5.58
N SER A 78 9.13 -17.12 5.16
CA SER A 78 9.14 -17.87 3.91
C SER A 78 8.18 -19.05 3.94
N LEU A 79 8.14 -19.79 5.06
CA LEU A 79 7.17 -20.87 5.26
C LEU A 79 5.73 -20.36 5.28
N GLY A 80 5.47 -19.21 5.90
CA GLY A 80 4.17 -18.55 5.89
C GLY A 80 3.72 -18.15 4.48
N TYR A 81 4.62 -17.55 3.71
CA TYR A 81 4.35 -17.14 2.33
C TYR A 81 4.04 -18.35 1.43
N LEU A 82 4.85 -19.42 1.53
CA LEU A 82 4.60 -20.68 0.82
C LEU A 82 3.31 -21.35 1.30
N GLY A 83 3.04 -21.31 2.61
CA GLY A 83 1.78 -21.79 3.20
C GLY A 83 0.57 -21.03 2.65
N GLY A 84 0.72 -19.73 2.37
CA GLY A 84 -0.29 -18.92 1.71
C GLY A 84 -0.60 -19.39 0.29
N HIS A 85 0.43 -19.74 -0.50
CA HIS A 85 0.26 -20.36 -1.81
C HIS A 85 -0.51 -21.68 -1.72
N LEU A 86 -0.08 -22.55 -0.82
CA LEU A 86 -0.74 -23.85 -0.61
C LEU A 86 -2.20 -23.67 -0.19
N LEU A 87 -2.47 -22.74 0.73
CA LEU A 87 -3.83 -22.44 1.18
C LEU A 87 -4.69 -21.90 0.03
N HIS A 88 -4.14 -21.03 -0.80
CA HIS A 88 -4.81 -20.52 -2.00
C HIS A 88 -5.14 -21.65 -2.98
N ASP A 89 -4.20 -22.56 -3.25
CA ASP A 89 -4.42 -23.67 -4.17
C ASP A 89 -5.47 -24.67 -3.66
N LEU A 90 -5.46 -24.94 -2.35
CA LEU A 90 -6.40 -25.87 -1.74
C LEU A 90 -7.82 -25.29 -1.58
N LEU A 91 -7.93 -24.02 -1.22
CA LEU A 91 -9.21 -23.38 -0.91
C LEU A 91 -9.73 -22.51 -2.06
N GLY A 92 -8.85 -21.83 -2.78
CA GLY A 92 -9.21 -20.90 -3.85
C GLY A 92 -9.77 -21.60 -5.09
N GLN A 93 -9.28 -22.80 -5.43
CA GLN A 93 -9.79 -23.58 -6.56
C GLN A 93 -11.17 -24.20 -6.27
N ARG A 94 -11.53 -24.42 -5.01
CA ARG A 94 -12.87 -24.82 -4.63
C ARG A 94 -13.74 -23.57 -4.57
N ALA A 95 -14.42 -23.23 -5.66
CA ALA A 95 -15.27 -22.06 -5.90
C ALA A 95 -16.29 -21.66 -4.78
N ARG A 96 -16.27 -22.33 -3.65
CA ARG A 96 -17.16 -22.09 -2.50
C ARG A 96 -16.58 -21.15 -1.44
N LEU A 97 -15.28 -20.84 -1.45
CA LEU A 97 -14.64 -20.01 -0.43
C LEU A 97 -14.11 -18.70 -1.04
N LYS A 98 -15.03 -17.82 -1.46
CA LYS A 98 -14.71 -16.42 -1.84
C LYS A 98 -13.89 -15.72 -0.74
N HIS A 99 -13.98 -16.16 0.50
CA HIS A 99 -13.42 -15.50 1.68
C HIS A 99 -12.19 -16.23 2.27
N TRP A 100 -11.43 -17.01 1.46
CA TRP A 100 -10.23 -17.72 1.93
C TRP A 100 -9.20 -16.79 2.62
N ARG A 101 -9.18 -15.50 2.24
CA ARG A 101 -8.33 -14.48 2.86
C ARG A 101 -8.56 -14.31 4.36
N ILE A 102 -9.77 -14.59 4.86
CA ILE A 102 -10.06 -14.56 6.31
C ILE A 102 -9.20 -15.58 7.06
N PHE A 103 -8.96 -16.74 6.47
CA PHE A 103 -8.14 -17.77 7.10
C PHE A 103 -6.68 -17.35 7.30
N THR A 104 -6.21 -16.30 6.59
CA THR A 104 -4.89 -15.72 6.80
C THR A 104 -4.92 -14.60 7.85
N LEU A 105 -6.04 -13.89 7.97
CA LEU A 105 -6.21 -12.83 8.96
C LEU A 105 -6.36 -13.38 10.37
N VAL A 106 -7.18 -14.42 10.55
CA VAL A 106 -7.48 -14.97 11.89
C VAL A 106 -6.22 -15.39 12.65
N PRO A 107 -5.27 -16.17 12.07
CA PRO A 107 -4.02 -16.50 12.75
C PRO A 107 -3.21 -15.25 13.11
N PHE A 108 -3.15 -14.26 12.23
CA PHE A 108 -2.44 -13.01 12.50
C PHE A 108 -3.05 -12.24 13.68
N LEU A 109 -4.38 -12.08 13.70
CA LEU A 109 -5.06 -11.44 14.83
C LEU A 109 -4.84 -12.19 16.13
N LEU A 110 -4.93 -13.52 16.08
CA LEU A 110 -4.69 -14.36 17.26
C LEU A 110 -3.28 -14.13 17.80
N VAL A 111 -2.26 -14.12 16.96
CA VAL A 111 -0.89 -13.82 17.36
C VAL A 111 -0.76 -12.40 17.92
N CYS A 112 -1.35 -11.40 17.27
CA CYS A 112 -1.31 -10.01 17.76
C CYS A 112 -1.92 -9.83 19.14
N PHE A 113 -3.06 -10.50 19.43
CA PHE A 113 -3.76 -10.34 20.70
C PHE A 113 -3.23 -11.25 21.81
N VAL A 114 -2.72 -12.44 21.46
CA VAL A 114 -2.22 -13.41 22.44
C VAL A 114 -0.77 -13.16 22.85
N THR A 115 0.09 -12.77 21.90
CA THR A 115 1.52 -12.56 22.17
C THR A 115 1.80 -11.60 23.33
N PRO A 116 1.15 -10.43 23.46
CA PRO A 116 1.38 -9.52 24.59
C PRO A 116 0.95 -10.09 25.95
N LEU A 117 0.05 -11.06 25.97
CA LEU A 117 -0.45 -11.68 27.19
C LEU A 117 0.47 -12.77 27.73
N ILE A 118 1.35 -13.31 26.88
CA ILE A 118 2.30 -14.37 27.25
C ILE A 118 3.58 -13.73 27.79
N HIS A 119 3.55 -13.25 29.02
CA HIS A 119 4.64 -12.51 29.67
C HIS A 119 5.86 -13.36 30.06
N ARG A 120 5.83 -14.70 29.93
CA ARG A 120 6.82 -15.60 30.53
C ARG A 120 7.57 -16.51 29.58
N VAL A 121 7.47 -16.29 28.28
CA VAL A 121 8.30 -17.08 27.35
C VAL A 121 9.69 -16.45 27.33
N SER A 122 10.65 -17.07 28.00
CA SER A 122 12.03 -16.61 28.07
C SER A 122 12.75 -16.59 26.71
N GLU A 123 12.16 -17.21 25.71
CA GLU A 123 12.69 -17.26 24.35
C GLU A 123 11.72 -16.59 23.36
N HIS A 124 12.07 -15.42 22.90
CA HIS A 124 11.31 -14.65 21.90
C HIS A 124 11.19 -15.34 20.52
N GLY A 125 11.85 -16.49 20.33
CA GLY A 125 11.88 -17.22 19.08
C GLY A 125 10.49 -17.66 18.59
N VAL A 126 9.64 -18.16 19.50
CA VAL A 126 8.27 -18.59 19.16
C VAL A 126 7.42 -17.39 18.73
N GLN A 127 7.55 -16.26 19.41
CA GLN A 127 6.81 -15.04 19.11
C GLN A 127 7.22 -14.47 17.75
N VAL A 128 8.53 -14.37 17.49
CA VAL A 128 9.06 -13.93 16.20
C VAL A 128 8.64 -14.86 15.07
N GLY A 129 8.76 -16.20 15.29
CA GLY A 129 8.35 -17.19 14.31
C GLY A 129 6.86 -17.10 13.98
N ALA A 130 6.01 -17.01 15.00
CA ALA A 130 4.55 -16.91 14.81
C ALA A 130 4.15 -15.62 14.09
N LEU A 131 4.72 -14.46 14.48
CA LEU A 131 4.48 -13.19 13.78
C LEU A 131 4.97 -13.25 12.33
N ALA A 132 6.20 -13.71 12.10
CA ALA A 132 6.76 -13.78 10.75
C ALA A 132 5.98 -14.74 9.85
N PHE A 133 5.57 -15.91 10.36
CA PHE A 133 4.75 -16.87 9.63
C PHE A 133 3.40 -16.28 9.23
N THR A 134 2.69 -15.66 10.18
CA THR A 134 1.37 -15.09 9.91
C THR A 134 1.42 -13.87 9.01
N ILE A 135 2.48 -13.05 9.08
CA ILE A 135 2.73 -11.97 8.11
C ILE A 135 3.02 -12.52 6.72
N GLY A 136 3.80 -13.60 6.61
CA GLY A 136 4.05 -14.25 5.32
C GLY A 136 2.74 -14.74 4.66
N LEU A 137 1.86 -15.40 5.42
CA LEU A 137 0.52 -15.78 4.98
C LEU A 137 -0.29 -14.56 4.50
N LEU A 138 -0.29 -13.49 5.29
CA LEU A 138 -1.07 -12.29 5.05
C LEU A 138 -0.59 -11.55 3.79
N ILE A 139 0.72 -11.42 3.59
CA ILE A 139 1.31 -10.79 2.41
C ILE A 139 0.93 -11.56 1.15
N HIS A 140 0.95 -12.89 1.18
CA HIS A 140 0.51 -13.68 0.04
C HIS A 140 -0.97 -13.44 -0.28
N ALA A 141 -1.83 -13.47 0.74
CA ALA A 141 -3.27 -13.26 0.56
C ALA A 141 -3.64 -11.89 -0.02
N LEU A 142 -2.78 -10.89 0.21
CA LEU A 142 -2.99 -9.51 -0.20
C LEU A 142 -2.08 -9.08 -1.36
N ALA A 143 -1.33 -10.00 -1.99
CA ALA A 143 -0.36 -9.69 -3.05
C ALA A 143 -0.99 -8.98 -4.26
N ASP A 144 -2.24 -9.28 -4.56
CA ASP A 144 -2.98 -8.69 -5.69
C ASP A 144 -3.68 -7.36 -5.37
N THR A 145 -3.44 -6.81 -4.18
CA THR A 145 -4.09 -5.55 -3.79
C THR A 145 -3.58 -4.39 -4.63
N ARG A 146 -4.51 -3.61 -5.19
CA ARG A 146 -4.23 -2.48 -6.09
C ARG A 146 -4.98 -1.23 -5.67
N ILE A 147 -4.45 -0.05 -6.03
CA ILE A 147 -5.18 1.21 -5.99
C ILE A 147 -5.52 1.59 -7.43
N GLY A 148 -6.74 1.30 -7.87
CA GLY A 148 -7.09 1.39 -9.28
C GLY A 148 -6.23 0.46 -10.12
N GLU A 149 -5.50 1.00 -11.10
CA GLU A 149 -4.59 0.22 -11.96
C GLU A 149 -3.19 0.05 -11.36
N ASN A 150 -2.87 0.74 -10.25
CA ASN A 150 -1.52 0.78 -9.69
C ASN A 150 -1.28 -0.36 -8.70
N PRO A 151 -0.42 -1.35 -9.00
CA PRO A 151 -0.01 -2.35 -8.04
C PRO A 151 0.95 -1.73 -7.02
N PHE A 152 0.74 -1.99 -5.75
CA PHE A 152 1.66 -1.58 -4.70
C PHE A 152 2.12 -2.78 -3.88
N SER A 153 3.37 -2.71 -3.40
CA SER A 153 3.91 -3.75 -2.54
C SER A 153 3.48 -3.47 -1.11
N LEU A 154 2.64 -4.35 -0.58
CA LEU A 154 2.28 -4.34 0.83
C LEU A 154 3.54 -4.55 1.67
N PHE A 155 3.65 -3.83 2.77
CA PHE A 155 4.73 -3.99 3.74
C PHE A 155 6.16 -3.68 3.23
N MET A 156 6.37 -3.39 1.93
CA MET A 156 7.69 -3.08 1.37
C MET A 156 7.79 -1.59 1.00
N THR A 157 8.63 -0.85 1.73
CA THR A 157 8.76 0.60 1.53
C THR A 157 9.69 0.95 0.37
N SER A 158 10.80 0.23 0.18
CA SER A 158 11.81 0.56 -0.82
C SER A 158 11.28 0.53 -2.26
N GLY A 159 10.49 -0.49 -2.61
CA GLY A 159 9.84 -0.59 -3.92
C GLY A 159 8.83 0.53 -4.16
N ASN A 160 8.00 0.83 -3.16
CA ASN A 160 7.01 1.89 -3.22
C ASN A 160 7.67 3.28 -3.23
N TRP A 161 8.77 3.47 -2.50
CA TRP A 161 9.55 4.71 -2.52
C TRP A 161 10.07 5.03 -3.92
N ARG A 162 10.70 4.05 -4.58
CA ARG A 162 11.17 4.21 -5.97
C ARG A 162 10.02 4.54 -6.92
N LYS A 163 8.89 3.84 -6.82
CA LYS A 163 7.69 4.08 -7.64
C LYS A 163 7.12 5.48 -7.38
N MET A 164 7.09 5.92 -6.13
CA MET A 164 6.66 7.27 -5.74
C MET A 164 7.52 8.34 -6.42
N LEU A 165 8.85 8.24 -6.29
CA LEU A 165 9.76 9.21 -6.92
C LEU A 165 9.63 9.23 -8.44
N SER A 166 9.54 8.06 -9.08
CA SER A 166 9.35 7.95 -10.53
C SER A 166 8.02 8.56 -10.98
N ALA A 167 6.94 8.36 -10.23
CA ALA A 167 5.63 8.92 -10.53
C ALA A 167 5.62 10.46 -10.37
N TRP A 168 6.27 11.00 -9.35
CA TRP A 168 6.44 12.45 -9.18
C TRP A 168 7.29 13.06 -10.29
N TYR A 169 8.37 12.40 -10.70
CA TYR A 169 9.17 12.83 -11.85
C TYR A 169 8.34 12.88 -13.13
N THR A 170 7.57 11.83 -13.41
CA THR A 170 6.69 11.75 -14.59
C THR A 170 5.61 12.84 -14.57
N ALA A 171 4.95 13.03 -13.43
CA ALA A 171 3.98 14.09 -13.27
C ALA A 171 4.61 15.48 -13.50
N GLY A 172 5.75 15.76 -12.86
CA GLY A 172 6.49 17.00 -13.02
C GLY A 172 6.90 17.26 -14.49
N ALA A 173 7.42 16.24 -15.17
CA ALA A 173 7.81 16.35 -16.58
C ALA A 173 6.62 16.65 -17.50
N LEU A 174 5.45 16.06 -17.24
CA LEU A 174 4.23 16.32 -18.00
C LEU A 174 3.71 17.75 -17.76
N TYR A 175 3.77 18.24 -16.52
CA TYR A 175 3.36 19.62 -16.20
C TYR A 175 4.31 20.65 -16.79
N THR A 176 5.63 20.45 -16.70
CA THR A 176 6.62 21.37 -17.28
C THR A 176 6.51 21.44 -18.80
N ARG A 177 6.32 20.28 -19.49
CA ARG A 177 6.06 20.25 -20.94
C ARG A 177 4.77 21.00 -21.30
N ALA A 178 3.71 20.84 -20.53
CA ALA A 178 2.46 21.53 -20.77
C ALA A 178 2.61 23.06 -20.62
N ILE A 179 3.35 23.52 -19.62
CA ILE A 179 3.65 24.94 -19.43
C ILE A 179 4.49 25.47 -20.61
N ALA A 180 5.55 24.74 -21.01
CA ALA A 180 6.39 25.12 -22.13
C ALA A 180 5.58 25.24 -23.45
N ASN A 181 4.71 24.25 -23.71
CA ASN A 181 3.82 24.26 -24.88
C ASN A 181 2.82 25.43 -24.82
N ALA A 182 2.24 25.72 -23.66
CA ALA A 182 1.33 26.85 -23.50
C ALA A 182 2.05 28.19 -23.74
N CYS A 183 3.31 28.32 -23.30
CA CYS A 183 4.12 29.50 -23.54
C CYS A 183 4.49 29.67 -25.03
N SER A 184 4.89 28.58 -25.73
CA SER A 184 5.17 28.61 -27.16
C SER A 184 3.94 28.96 -27.98
N THR A 185 2.81 28.30 -27.72
CA THR A 185 1.53 28.61 -28.40
C THR A 185 1.07 30.05 -28.18
N ARG A 186 1.30 30.58 -26.98
CA ARG A 186 0.99 32.01 -26.71
C ARG A 186 1.89 32.94 -27.51
N ARG A 187 3.18 32.60 -27.60
CA ARG A 187 4.15 33.36 -28.41
C ARG A 187 3.79 33.32 -29.90
N GLU A 188 3.45 32.14 -30.42
CA GLU A 188 3.01 31.96 -31.80
C GLU A 188 1.72 32.75 -32.10
N ARG A 189 0.72 32.71 -31.20
CA ARG A 189 -0.52 33.48 -31.34
C ARG A 189 -0.24 35.00 -31.38
N VAL A 190 0.70 35.49 -30.56
CA VAL A 190 1.07 36.90 -30.59
C VAL A 190 1.76 37.27 -31.90
N VAL A 191 2.68 36.43 -32.38
CA VAL A 191 3.37 36.65 -33.68
C VAL A 191 2.36 36.55 -34.82
N ARG A 192 1.49 35.53 -34.82
CA ARG A 192 0.45 35.34 -35.83
C ARG A 192 -0.53 36.52 -35.89
N ARG A 193 -1.01 37.02 -34.77
CA ARG A 193 -1.85 38.23 -34.71
C ARG A 193 -1.14 39.48 -35.30
N ARG A 194 0.18 39.60 -35.13
CA ARG A 194 0.96 40.67 -35.73
C ARG A 194 1.11 40.52 -37.26
N VAL A 195 1.19 39.25 -37.75
CA VAL A 195 1.26 38.93 -39.18
C VAL A 195 -0.12 39.04 -39.82
N GLU A 196 -1.18 38.52 -39.19
CA GLU A 196 -2.57 38.62 -39.64
C GLU A 196 -3.06 40.09 -39.69
N ALA A 197 -2.59 40.92 -38.78
CA ALA A 197 -2.85 42.39 -38.87
C ALA A 197 -2.20 43.03 -40.10
N ARG A 198 -1.22 42.38 -40.73
CA ARG A 198 -0.58 42.84 -41.98
C ARG A 198 -1.10 42.17 -43.26
N HIS A 199 -1.65 40.93 -43.14
CA HIS A 199 -2.22 40.18 -44.25
C HIS A 199 -3.37 39.30 -43.76
N PRO A 200 -4.64 39.66 -44.04
CA PRO A 200 -5.80 38.87 -43.64
C PRO A 200 -5.98 37.70 -44.62
N SER A 201 -5.41 36.54 -44.35
CA SER A 201 -5.72 35.30 -45.05
C SER A 201 -6.21 34.25 -44.02
N ALA A 202 -7.40 33.70 -44.31
CA ALA A 202 -8.07 32.70 -43.52
C ALA A 202 -7.40 31.34 -43.69
N ASP A 203 -6.78 30.80 -42.64
CA ASP A 203 -6.50 29.40 -42.56
C ASP A 203 -6.69 28.94 -41.09
N THR A 204 -7.78 28.25 -40.86
CA THR A 204 -8.16 27.69 -39.57
C THR A 204 -7.73 26.22 -39.48
N SER A 205 -6.49 25.99 -39.04
CA SER A 205 -6.09 24.63 -38.65
C SER A 205 -6.79 24.18 -37.38
N PRO A 206 -7.32 22.93 -37.32
CA PRO A 206 -8.06 22.43 -36.18
C PRO A 206 -7.13 22.29 -34.96
N ALA A 207 -7.53 22.85 -33.83
CA ALA A 207 -6.86 22.70 -32.55
C ALA A 207 -6.94 21.22 -32.10
N LEU A 208 -5.79 20.65 -31.74
CA LEU A 208 -5.71 19.32 -31.12
C LEU A 208 -6.57 19.29 -29.83
N PRO A 209 -7.21 18.16 -29.53
CA PRO A 209 -8.10 18.03 -28.39
C PRO A 209 -7.34 18.26 -27.07
N GLU A 210 -7.57 19.39 -26.42
CA GLU A 210 -6.97 19.78 -25.12
C GLU A 210 -7.30 18.79 -23.99
N ASP A 211 -8.35 17.98 -24.16
CA ASP A 211 -8.91 17.11 -23.13
C ASP A 211 -8.02 15.90 -22.80
N GLU A 212 -7.33 15.32 -23.77
CA GLU A 212 -6.49 14.13 -23.59
C GLU A 212 -5.20 14.43 -22.82
N GLY A 213 -4.58 15.57 -23.08
CA GLY A 213 -3.41 16.03 -22.34
C GLY A 213 -3.71 16.35 -20.87
N HIS A 214 -4.91 16.87 -20.58
CA HIS A 214 -5.34 17.14 -19.22
C HIS A 214 -5.60 15.85 -18.44
N ARG A 215 -6.25 14.86 -19.04
CA ARG A 215 -6.50 13.53 -18.45
C ARG A 215 -5.21 12.80 -18.12
N THR A 216 -4.22 12.82 -19.02
CA THR A 216 -2.91 12.18 -18.83
C THR A 216 -2.16 12.79 -17.66
N ARG A 217 -2.10 14.14 -17.56
CA ARG A 217 -1.46 14.84 -16.44
C ARG A 217 -2.14 14.52 -15.12
N ARG A 218 -3.49 14.52 -15.09
CA ARG A 218 -4.26 14.19 -13.90
C ARG A 218 -4.02 12.75 -13.44
N ARG A 219 -3.96 11.79 -14.38
CA ARG A 219 -3.63 10.38 -14.05
C ARG A 219 -2.24 10.27 -13.43
N ALA A 220 -1.21 10.89 -14.04
CA ALA A 220 0.15 10.87 -13.50
C ALA A 220 0.23 11.46 -12.09
N LEU A 221 -0.45 12.58 -11.84
CA LEU A 221 -0.51 13.18 -10.50
C LEU A 221 -1.21 12.25 -9.49
N MET A 222 -2.33 11.64 -9.87
CA MET A 222 -3.04 10.70 -8.99
C MET A 222 -2.19 9.49 -8.65
N THR A 223 -1.45 8.93 -9.63
CA THR A 223 -0.50 7.84 -9.39
C THR A 223 0.61 8.24 -8.41
N ALA A 224 1.17 9.45 -8.55
CA ALA A 224 2.17 9.96 -7.62
C ALA A 224 1.62 10.11 -6.19
N LEU A 225 0.39 10.62 -6.06
CA LEU A 225 -0.30 10.75 -4.78
C LEU A 225 -0.62 9.39 -4.15
N ASP A 226 -1.01 8.37 -4.95
CA ASP A 226 -1.30 7.04 -4.47
C ASP A 226 -0.07 6.37 -3.86
N TYR A 227 1.09 6.43 -4.54
CA TYR A 227 2.34 5.92 -3.97
C TYR A 227 2.82 6.74 -2.76
N SER A 228 2.60 8.07 -2.75
CA SER A 228 2.90 8.90 -1.58
C SER A 228 2.04 8.52 -0.37
N LEU A 229 0.78 8.17 -0.60
CA LEU A 229 -0.13 7.69 0.44
C LEU A 229 0.38 6.38 1.07
N VAL A 230 0.83 5.44 0.25
CA VAL A 230 1.37 4.15 0.73
C VAL A 230 2.65 4.35 1.54
N VAL A 231 3.59 5.15 1.02
CA VAL A 231 4.84 5.45 1.75
C VAL A 231 4.57 6.23 3.04
N GLY A 232 3.71 7.25 2.95
CA GLY A 232 3.30 8.04 4.12
C GLY A 232 2.57 7.20 5.17
N GLY A 233 1.73 6.25 4.74
CA GLY A 233 1.06 5.29 5.61
C GLY A 233 2.05 4.42 6.38
N PHE A 234 3.05 3.87 5.70
CA PHE A 234 4.09 3.09 6.35
C PHE A 234 4.83 3.90 7.42
N VAL A 235 5.28 5.11 7.08
CA VAL A 235 5.95 6.01 8.03
C VAL A 235 5.04 6.37 9.20
N ALA A 236 3.76 6.64 8.94
CA ALA A 236 2.78 6.91 9.98
C ALA A 236 2.58 5.70 10.93
N GLY A 237 2.56 4.49 10.37
CA GLY A 237 2.51 3.24 11.16
C GLY A 237 3.73 3.05 12.05
N VAL A 238 4.94 3.32 11.53
CA VAL A 238 6.19 3.31 12.29
C VAL A 238 6.12 4.28 13.47
N ILE A 239 5.75 5.53 13.21
CA ILE A 239 5.69 6.57 14.24
C ILE A 239 4.61 6.26 15.28
N ALA A 240 3.40 5.89 14.83
CA ALA A 240 2.30 5.57 15.71
C ALA A 240 2.64 4.40 16.65
N MET A 241 3.20 3.31 16.09
CA MET A 241 3.60 2.16 16.88
C MET A 241 4.68 2.52 17.90
N ALA A 242 5.72 3.26 17.49
CA ALA A 242 6.79 3.67 18.40
C ALA A 242 6.26 4.53 19.58
N LEU A 243 5.30 5.42 19.31
CA LEU A 243 4.68 6.24 20.35
C LEU A 243 3.76 5.42 21.27
N ILE A 244 2.94 4.53 20.71
CA ILE A 244 2.06 3.66 21.48
C ILE A 244 2.89 2.71 22.33
N ASP A 245 3.99 2.17 21.80
CA ASP A 245 4.87 1.26 22.52
C ASP A 245 5.51 1.91 23.76
N GLN A 246 5.88 3.18 23.66
CA GLN A 246 6.37 3.95 24.82
C GLN A 246 5.34 4.10 25.94
N LEU A 247 4.04 4.07 25.59
CA LEU A 247 2.95 4.26 26.56
C LEU A 247 2.49 2.94 27.19
N VAL A 248 2.39 1.87 26.38
CA VAL A 248 1.73 0.62 26.78
C VAL A 248 2.62 -0.62 26.64
N GLY A 249 3.87 -0.49 26.14
CA GLY A 249 4.81 -1.59 25.94
C GLY A 249 4.29 -2.64 24.97
N SER A 250 4.47 -3.91 25.29
CA SER A 250 4.12 -5.04 24.41
C SER A 250 2.65 -5.08 23.96
N ILE A 251 1.73 -4.46 24.72
CA ILE A 251 0.30 -4.37 24.35
C ILE A 251 0.11 -3.53 23.08
N SER A 252 1.09 -2.69 22.71
CA SER A 252 1.10 -1.94 21.44
C SER A 252 0.85 -2.80 20.21
N LEU A 253 1.16 -4.11 20.25
CA LEU A 253 0.88 -5.05 19.14
C LEU A 253 -0.62 -5.17 18.83
N TRP A 254 -1.51 -4.89 19.79
CA TRP A 254 -2.95 -4.83 19.53
C TRP A 254 -3.32 -3.76 18.51
N PHE A 255 -2.56 -2.66 18.46
CA PHE A 255 -2.74 -1.63 17.43
C PHE A 255 -2.55 -2.20 16.02
N ALA A 256 -1.54 -3.05 15.80
CA ALA A 256 -1.35 -3.75 14.53
C ALA A 256 -2.53 -4.69 14.21
N GLY A 257 -3.04 -5.40 15.20
CA GLY A 257 -4.25 -6.22 15.07
C GLY A 257 -5.47 -5.39 14.62
N CYS A 258 -5.69 -4.22 15.23
CA CYS A 258 -6.77 -3.31 14.87
C CYS A 258 -6.63 -2.78 13.43
N LEU A 259 -5.41 -2.43 13.00
CA LEU A 259 -5.15 -1.99 11.62
C LEU A 259 -5.49 -3.09 10.62
N ALA A 260 -5.07 -4.34 10.89
CA ALA A 260 -5.37 -5.49 10.06
C ALA A 260 -6.88 -5.75 9.98
N ALA A 261 -7.56 -5.79 11.12
CA ALA A 261 -9.00 -5.99 11.17
C ALA A 261 -9.76 -4.90 10.41
N GLY A 262 -9.35 -3.63 10.54
CA GLY A 262 -9.93 -2.50 9.81
C GLY A 262 -9.73 -2.61 8.31
N ALA A 263 -8.55 -3.00 7.84
CA ALA A 263 -8.25 -3.19 6.43
C ALA A 263 -9.11 -4.32 5.82
N PHE A 264 -9.22 -5.44 6.51
CA PHE A 264 -10.04 -6.56 6.07
C PHE A 264 -11.54 -6.23 6.06
N TRP A 265 -12.04 -5.55 7.08
CA TRP A 265 -13.44 -5.12 7.12
C TRP A 265 -13.80 -4.22 5.94
N LEU A 266 -12.90 -3.31 5.56
CA LEU A 266 -13.08 -2.48 4.37
C LEU A 266 -13.05 -3.31 3.08
N GLY A 267 -12.13 -4.28 2.96
CA GLY A 267 -12.05 -5.18 1.82
C GLY A 267 -13.35 -5.96 1.62
N PHE A 268 -13.92 -6.52 2.68
CA PHE A 268 -15.21 -7.22 2.63
C PHE A 268 -16.37 -6.34 2.17
N ARG A 269 -16.41 -5.11 2.66
CA ARG A 269 -17.47 -4.17 2.27
C ARG A 269 -17.43 -3.84 0.79
N THR A 270 -16.22 -3.74 0.23
CA THR A 270 -16.03 -3.43 -1.18
C THR A 270 -16.46 -4.62 -2.06
N GLU A 271 -16.03 -5.84 -1.74
CA GLU A 271 -16.41 -7.06 -2.47
C GLU A 271 -17.93 -7.27 -2.47
N LYS A 272 -18.58 -7.07 -1.33
CA LYS A 272 -20.04 -7.21 -1.23
C LYS A 272 -20.81 -6.21 -2.10
N ASN A 273 -20.32 -4.96 -2.20
CA ASN A 273 -20.95 -3.94 -3.04
C ASN A 273 -20.76 -4.23 -4.53
N GLU A 274 -19.57 -4.70 -4.94
CA GLU A 274 -19.28 -5.09 -6.32
C GLU A 274 -20.13 -6.31 -6.76
N ASP A 275 -20.31 -7.30 -5.88
CA ASP A 275 -21.19 -8.45 -6.14
C ASP A 275 -22.65 -8.00 -6.33
N ALA A 276 -23.14 -7.08 -5.50
CA ALA A 276 -24.51 -6.53 -5.62
C ALA A 276 -24.72 -5.72 -6.90
N GLU A 277 -23.71 -4.91 -7.31
CA GLU A 277 -23.75 -4.16 -8.57
C GLU A 277 -23.74 -5.09 -9.78
N ASN A 278 -22.93 -6.15 -9.76
CA ASN A 278 -22.87 -7.15 -10.83
C ASN A 278 -24.16 -7.95 -10.96
N GLU A 279 -24.80 -8.32 -9.83
CA GLU A 279 -26.10 -8.99 -9.83
C GLU A 279 -27.21 -8.09 -10.39
N ALA A 280 -27.21 -6.80 -10.01
CA ALA A 280 -28.18 -5.83 -10.54
C ALA A 280 -28.00 -5.60 -12.06
N ALA A 281 -26.73 -5.53 -12.55
CA ALA A 281 -26.43 -5.40 -13.96
C ALA A 281 -26.86 -6.64 -14.76
N ALA A 282 -26.65 -7.85 -14.23
CA ALA A 282 -27.08 -9.09 -14.84
C ALA A 282 -28.62 -9.19 -14.96
N GLN A 283 -29.34 -8.74 -13.93
CA GLN A 283 -30.79 -8.70 -13.94
C GLN A 283 -31.36 -7.69 -14.97
N SER A 284 -30.69 -6.52 -15.10
CA SER A 284 -31.13 -5.49 -16.08
C SER A 284 -30.84 -5.90 -17.53
N SER A 285 -29.89 -6.79 -17.77
CA SER A 285 -29.60 -7.30 -19.13
C SER A 285 -30.45 -8.50 -19.54
N ALA A 286 -31.17 -9.09 -18.59
CA ALA A 286 -32.08 -10.23 -18.82
C ALA A 286 -33.56 -9.79 -19.06
N GLN A 287 -33.84 -8.52 -18.86
CA GLN A 287 -35.14 -7.85 -19.21
C GLN A 287 -35.05 -7.15 -20.56
#